data_4dcf9a0bdbb76a79bcc600dc2c879bbf
#
_entry.id   4dcf9a0bdbb76a79bcc600dc2c879bbf
#
_cell.length_a   1.000
_cell.length_b   1.000
_cell.length_c   1.000
_cell.angle_alpha   90.00
_cell.angle_beta   90.00
_cell.angle_gamma   90.00
#
_symmetry.space_group_name_H-M   'P 1'
#
loop_
_entity.id
_entity.type
_entity.pdbx_description
1 polymer ?
#
loop_
_entity_poly.entity_id
_entity_poly.type
_entity_poly.pdbx_seq_one_letter_code
_entity_poly.pdbx_strand_id
1 'polypeptide(L)'
;MSTLLIIAAIIFVIYLISKAMSPSSKKSRTSTPSTYNSDREHVSTKTERKPVRVQKKQVTDIDLANIEINEDFKCALNMIEGRNENVYVTGNAGTGKSTLLKYLRATTKKNVVVLAPTGIAAINVSGQTIHSFFRLPPKLIKVEDIRSSRNAILFQKLDAVIIDEVSMVRADLMDGVDYSLRINRRKMNEPFGGVQMVFFGDLFQLPPVVKGRDLGDYFNEVYGAPYFFCSKVIRNNRIRCVDLRKIYRQSDGEFIKMLNSVRENNLTSDLLQRLNTKVVPNLENAARGDHVTLTTTNQAAYEINETFLEAIPEKEYEYHAQVQAKFDQSDYPTEATLRLKKGAHIMLLRNDPSKRWVNGTLAKVSHLGEDRVGIDIDGSKYEVNKETWKKIEYYYDREENRIEERVIGSFEQYPIRLAWAITIHKSQGQTFERVYIDLGTGAFAHGQTYVALSRCTTFGGIKLRRPVESRDVIFDPRVYEFTKIMVH
;
A
#
# COMPACT_ATOMS: atom_id res chain seq x y z
N MET A 1 11.57 54.27 7.96
CA MET A 1 11.06 54.58 6.57
C MET A 1 11.59 53.63 5.48
N SER A 2 12.51 52.71 5.74
CA SER A 2 13.09 51.82 4.70
C SER A 2 12.35 50.55 4.40
N THR A 3 11.63 49.97 5.35
CA THR A 3 10.93 48.68 5.18
C THR A 3 9.65 48.80 4.34
N LEU A 4 8.90 49.89 4.45
CA LEU A 4 7.69 50.12 3.67
C LEU A 4 7.98 50.34 2.17
N LEU A 5 9.12 50.95 1.84
CA LEU A 5 9.57 51.14 0.45
C LEU A 5 9.97 49.83 -0.23
N ILE A 6 10.55 48.88 0.51
CA ILE A 6 10.94 47.57 -0.02
C ILE A 6 9.67 46.72 -0.30
N ILE A 7 8.69 46.76 0.57
CA ILE A 7 7.43 46.04 0.39
C ILE A 7 6.65 46.61 -0.81
N ALA A 8 6.63 47.91 -0.98
CA ALA A 8 5.97 48.54 -2.13
C ALA A 8 6.68 48.16 -3.46
N ALA A 9 8.01 48.08 -3.48
CA ALA A 9 8.76 47.65 -4.66
C ALA A 9 8.48 46.19 -5.03
N ILE A 10 8.37 45.29 -4.05
CA ILE A 10 8.06 43.87 -4.28
C ILE A 10 6.66 43.72 -4.83
N ILE A 11 5.68 44.43 -4.30
CA ILE A 11 4.27 44.40 -4.80
C ILE A 11 4.22 44.94 -6.22
N PHE A 12 4.98 45.96 -6.54
CA PHE A 12 5.03 46.56 -7.90
C PHE A 12 5.64 45.59 -8.93
N VAL A 13 6.69 44.85 -8.56
CA VAL A 13 7.31 43.82 -9.42
C VAL A 13 6.34 42.66 -9.67
N ILE A 14 5.62 42.19 -8.65
CA ILE A 14 4.60 41.13 -8.80
C ILE A 14 3.46 41.60 -9.71
N TYR A 15 3.02 42.85 -9.62
CA TYR A 15 2.03 43.43 -10.49
C TYR A 15 2.48 43.49 -11.96
N LEU A 16 3.74 43.85 -12.21
CA LEU A 16 4.30 43.93 -13.58
C LEU A 16 4.42 42.50 -14.20
N ILE A 17 4.80 41.49 -13.42
CA ILE A 17 4.85 40.11 -13.89
C ILE A 17 3.44 39.57 -14.22
N SER A 18 2.43 39.88 -13.41
CA SER A 18 1.04 39.49 -13.66
C SER A 18 0.46 40.11 -14.94
N LYS A 19 0.86 41.34 -15.25
CA LYS A 19 0.42 42.04 -16.46
C LYS A 19 1.09 41.56 -17.74
N ALA A 20 2.30 41.01 -17.65
CA ALA A 20 3.05 40.43 -18.77
C ALA A 20 2.54 39.05 -19.21
N MET A 21 1.76 38.35 -18.37
CA MET A 21 1.28 36.97 -18.61
C MET A 21 -0.19 36.90 -19.08
N SER A 22 -0.82 38.01 -19.44
CA SER A 22 -2.20 38.00 -19.98
C SER A 22 -2.18 37.91 -21.51
N PRO A 23 -2.82 36.93 -22.16
CA PRO A 23 -2.86 36.81 -23.61
C PRO A 23 -3.81 37.83 -24.23
N SER A 24 -3.31 38.61 -25.18
CA SER A 24 -4.07 39.62 -25.93
C SER A 24 -5.01 38.94 -26.96
N SER A 25 -6.31 39.21 -26.82
CA SER A 25 -7.31 38.90 -27.85
C SER A 25 -7.30 39.99 -28.92
N LYS A 26 -6.94 39.63 -30.15
CA LYS A 26 -7.21 40.50 -31.34
C LYS A 26 -8.50 40.06 -32.01
N LYS A 27 -9.52 40.93 -31.99
CA LYS A 27 -10.66 40.92 -32.91
C LYS A 27 -10.27 41.57 -34.23
N SER A 28 -10.57 40.92 -35.35
CA SER A 28 -10.78 41.64 -36.64
C SER A 28 -12.03 41.14 -37.32
N ARG A 29 -12.74 42.09 -37.87
CA ARG A 29 -14.08 42.01 -38.48
C ARG A 29 -14.00 41.80 -39.99
N THR A 30 -15.09 41.14 -40.49
CA THR A 30 -15.83 41.36 -41.78
C THR A 30 -15.22 40.78 -43.09
N SER A 31 -15.93 39.82 -43.67
CA SER A 31 -16.80 40.01 -44.86
C SER A 31 -17.40 38.70 -45.34
N THR A 32 -18.70 38.68 -45.61
CA THR A 32 -19.51 37.67 -46.34
C THR A 32 -19.59 38.04 -47.80
N PRO A 33 -20.23 37.23 -48.72
CA PRO A 33 -20.41 35.77 -48.81
C PRO A 33 -20.04 35.22 -50.19
N SER A 34 -19.88 33.89 -50.34
CA SER A 34 -20.10 33.23 -51.62
C SER A 34 -20.46 31.75 -51.42
N THR A 35 -21.60 31.41 -51.92
CA THR A 35 -22.19 30.09 -52.08
C THR A 35 -21.33 29.11 -52.89
N TYR A 36 -21.08 27.91 -52.39
CA TYR A 36 -21.00 26.71 -53.21
C TYR A 36 -21.34 25.45 -52.39
N ASN A 37 -22.34 24.70 -52.83
CA ASN A 37 -22.74 23.40 -52.35
C ASN A 37 -21.66 22.37 -52.62
N SER A 38 -21.32 21.53 -51.65
CA SER A 38 -20.97 20.13 -51.90
C SER A 38 -21.12 19.33 -50.61
N ASP A 39 -22.03 18.37 -50.68
CA ASP A 39 -22.25 17.33 -49.69
C ASP A 39 -20.95 16.59 -49.32
N ARG A 40 -20.59 16.62 -48.06
CA ARG A 40 -19.73 15.61 -47.45
C ARG A 40 -20.28 15.27 -46.08
N GLU A 41 -20.87 14.11 -46.01
CA GLU A 41 -21.19 13.40 -44.76
C GLU A 41 -19.99 13.35 -43.81
N HIS A 42 -20.04 14.07 -42.72
CA HIS A 42 -19.17 13.85 -41.59
C HIS A 42 -19.73 12.68 -40.76
N VAL A 43 -19.31 11.47 -41.10
CA VAL A 43 -19.42 10.31 -40.19
C VAL A 43 -18.47 10.53 -39.02
N SER A 44 -18.99 11.08 -37.95
CA SER A 44 -18.33 11.14 -36.66
C SER A 44 -18.40 9.74 -36.02
N THR A 45 -17.47 8.88 -36.35
CA THR A 45 -17.27 7.61 -35.63
C THR A 45 -16.62 7.89 -34.29
N LYS A 46 -17.43 8.20 -33.29
CA LYS A 46 -17.05 7.96 -31.89
C LYS A 46 -16.96 6.45 -31.69
N THR A 47 -15.79 5.91 -31.91
CA THR A 47 -15.47 4.54 -31.48
C THR A 47 -15.39 4.52 -29.97
N GLU A 48 -16.51 4.31 -29.31
CA GLU A 48 -16.54 3.85 -27.92
C GLU A 48 -15.87 2.48 -27.89
N ARG A 49 -14.59 2.45 -27.50
CA ARG A 49 -13.91 1.18 -27.22
C ARG A 49 -14.63 0.54 -26.03
N LYS A 50 -15.34 -0.57 -26.27
CA LYS A 50 -15.94 -1.38 -25.22
C LYS A 50 -14.86 -1.70 -24.18
N PRO A 51 -15.12 -1.56 -22.87
CA PRO A 51 -14.16 -1.88 -21.85
C PRO A 51 -13.74 -3.35 -21.95
N VAL A 52 -12.44 -3.61 -21.87
CA VAL A 52 -11.90 -4.98 -21.92
C VAL A 52 -12.33 -5.68 -20.63
N ARG A 53 -13.17 -6.70 -20.78
CA ARG A 53 -13.68 -7.54 -19.69
C ARG A 53 -12.52 -8.35 -19.10
N VAL A 54 -12.20 -8.15 -17.85
CA VAL A 54 -11.23 -9.01 -17.14
C VAL A 54 -11.96 -10.29 -16.73
N GLN A 55 -11.67 -11.38 -17.43
CA GLN A 55 -12.20 -12.68 -17.01
C GLN A 55 -11.64 -13.04 -15.63
N LYS A 56 -12.46 -13.63 -14.75
CA LYS A 56 -12.13 -14.12 -13.39
C LYS A 56 -10.85 -15.00 -13.30
N LYS A 57 -10.22 -15.30 -14.40
CA LYS A 57 -9.10 -16.23 -14.55
C LYS A 57 -7.73 -15.72 -14.02
N GLN A 58 -7.64 -14.50 -13.43
CA GLN A 58 -6.36 -13.93 -12.96
C GLN A 58 -6.15 -13.99 -11.42
N VAL A 59 -6.93 -14.79 -10.68
CA VAL A 59 -6.60 -15.15 -9.27
C VAL A 59 -5.70 -16.39 -9.21
N THR A 60 -5.02 -16.73 -10.29
CA THR A 60 -4.36 -18.02 -10.51
C THR A 60 -2.94 -18.15 -9.97
N ASP A 61 -2.42 -17.19 -9.18
CA ASP A 61 -1.10 -17.34 -8.54
C ASP A 61 -1.15 -18.08 -7.20
N ILE A 62 -2.33 -18.56 -6.77
CA ILE A 62 -2.48 -19.38 -5.57
C ILE A 62 -3.04 -20.72 -5.99
N ASP A 63 -2.27 -21.74 -5.72
CA ASP A 63 -2.74 -23.11 -5.73
C ASP A 63 -3.67 -23.29 -4.52
N LEU A 64 -4.98 -23.00 -4.73
CA LEU A 64 -6.00 -23.08 -3.69
C LEU A 64 -6.07 -24.46 -3.03
N ALA A 65 -5.66 -25.51 -3.77
CA ALA A 65 -5.63 -26.88 -3.29
C ALA A 65 -4.55 -27.11 -2.20
N ASN A 66 -3.51 -26.27 -2.17
CA ASN A 66 -2.39 -26.39 -1.24
C ASN A 66 -2.47 -25.44 -0.04
N ILE A 67 -3.57 -24.66 0.09
CA ILE A 67 -3.78 -23.82 1.27
C ILE A 67 -4.30 -24.67 2.43
N GLU A 68 -3.55 -24.71 3.52
CA GLU A 68 -3.99 -25.30 4.77
C GLU A 68 -5.09 -24.45 5.40
N ILE A 69 -6.32 -24.93 5.43
CA ILE A 69 -7.44 -24.30 6.11
C ILE A 69 -7.48 -24.77 7.56
N ASN A 70 -6.74 -24.06 8.43
CA ASN A 70 -6.72 -24.34 9.86
C ASN A 70 -8.02 -23.87 10.57
N GLU A 71 -8.13 -24.12 11.88
CA GLU A 71 -9.33 -23.78 12.65
C GLU A 71 -9.60 -22.27 12.72
N ASP A 72 -8.54 -21.43 12.82
CA ASP A 72 -8.71 -19.98 12.84
C ASP A 72 -9.26 -19.49 11.48
N PHE A 73 -8.79 -20.07 10.35
CA PHE A 73 -9.30 -19.76 9.01
C PHE A 73 -10.76 -20.20 8.87
N LYS A 74 -11.12 -21.42 9.35
CA LYS A 74 -12.51 -21.89 9.34
C LYS A 74 -13.41 -20.98 10.17
N CYS A 75 -12.95 -20.53 11.35
CA CYS A 75 -13.68 -19.62 12.20
C CYS A 75 -13.97 -18.30 11.47
N ALA A 76 -12.95 -17.67 10.87
CA ALA A 76 -13.11 -16.43 10.11
C ALA A 76 -14.09 -16.61 8.94
N LEU A 77 -13.91 -17.65 8.14
CA LEU A 77 -14.78 -17.94 6.99
C LEU A 77 -16.24 -18.18 7.42
N ASN A 78 -16.47 -18.90 8.52
CA ASN A 78 -17.81 -19.12 9.04
C ASN A 78 -18.50 -17.82 9.50
N MET A 79 -17.76 -16.90 10.15
CA MET A 79 -18.31 -15.59 10.53
C MET A 79 -18.62 -14.73 9.32
N ILE A 80 -17.75 -14.75 8.29
CA ILE A 80 -17.90 -13.94 7.09
C ILE A 80 -19.01 -14.49 6.19
N GLU A 81 -18.95 -15.77 5.84
CA GLU A 81 -19.87 -16.39 4.86
C GLU A 81 -21.17 -16.89 5.49
N GLY A 82 -21.07 -17.51 6.68
CA GLY A 82 -22.21 -18.16 7.33
C GLY A 82 -23.06 -17.22 8.16
N ARG A 83 -22.45 -16.34 8.97
CA ARG A 83 -23.18 -15.50 9.92
C ARG A 83 -23.38 -14.06 9.47
N ASN A 84 -22.69 -13.63 8.42
CA ASN A 84 -22.73 -12.26 7.89
C ASN A 84 -22.38 -11.20 8.96
N GLU A 85 -21.45 -11.52 9.88
CA GLU A 85 -21.01 -10.60 10.95
C GLU A 85 -19.91 -9.66 10.43
N ASN A 86 -19.79 -8.47 11.02
CA ASN A 86 -18.61 -7.62 10.84
C ASN A 86 -17.42 -8.27 11.55
N VAL A 87 -16.31 -8.47 10.82
CA VAL A 87 -15.18 -9.26 11.32
C VAL A 87 -13.88 -8.49 11.18
N TYR A 88 -13.08 -8.48 12.24
CA TYR A 88 -11.70 -8.06 12.23
C TYR A 88 -10.79 -9.30 12.32
N VAL A 89 -10.09 -9.60 11.24
CA VAL A 89 -9.12 -10.69 11.16
C VAL A 89 -7.73 -10.10 11.45
N THR A 90 -7.18 -10.46 12.57
CA THR A 90 -5.86 -10.03 13.04
C THR A 90 -4.90 -11.20 13.19
N GLY A 91 -3.72 -10.93 13.73
CA GLY A 91 -2.67 -11.92 13.99
C GLY A 91 -1.28 -11.36 13.72
N ASN A 92 -0.27 -12.02 14.23
CA ASN A 92 1.13 -11.63 14.08
C ASN A 92 1.56 -11.54 12.61
N ALA A 93 2.73 -10.94 12.36
CA ALA A 93 3.35 -10.99 11.05
C ALA A 93 3.60 -12.46 10.63
N GLY A 94 3.17 -12.83 9.43
CA GLY A 94 3.38 -14.19 8.92
C GLY A 94 2.32 -15.24 9.31
N THR A 95 1.16 -14.84 9.85
CA THR A 95 0.06 -15.76 10.21
C THR A 95 -0.90 -16.09 9.05
N GLY A 96 -0.62 -15.61 7.83
CA GLY A 96 -1.42 -15.98 6.66
C GLY A 96 -2.62 -15.09 6.38
N LYS A 97 -2.74 -13.88 6.96
CA LYS A 97 -3.82 -12.92 6.70
C LYS A 97 -4.08 -12.71 5.21
N SER A 98 -3.04 -12.38 4.45
CA SER A 98 -3.15 -12.16 3.00
C SER A 98 -3.52 -13.43 2.23
N THR A 99 -3.12 -14.61 2.71
CA THR A 99 -3.51 -15.90 2.14
C THR A 99 -5.00 -16.16 2.35
N LEU A 100 -5.51 -15.93 3.56
CA LEU A 100 -6.94 -16.06 3.87
C LEU A 100 -7.77 -15.07 3.06
N LEU A 101 -7.33 -13.80 2.93
CA LEU A 101 -8.03 -12.81 2.10
C LEU A 101 -8.13 -13.28 0.64
N LYS A 102 -7.04 -13.76 0.07
CA LYS A 102 -7.02 -14.26 -1.31
C LYS A 102 -7.91 -15.50 -1.46
N TYR A 103 -7.89 -16.42 -0.48
CA TYR A 103 -8.78 -17.58 -0.46
C TYR A 103 -10.25 -17.16 -0.41
N LEU A 104 -10.61 -16.27 0.52
CA LEU A 104 -11.97 -15.73 0.65
C LEU A 104 -12.43 -15.11 -0.67
N ARG A 105 -11.60 -14.27 -1.29
CA ARG A 105 -11.92 -13.63 -2.57
C ARG A 105 -12.17 -14.63 -3.70
N ALA A 106 -11.42 -15.73 -3.73
CA ALA A 106 -11.53 -16.75 -4.76
C ALA A 106 -12.76 -17.65 -4.59
N THR A 107 -13.22 -17.84 -3.33
CA THR A 107 -14.25 -18.82 -3.00
C THR A 107 -15.61 -18.21 -2.68
N THR A 108 -15.67 -16.94 -2.27
CA THR A 108 -16.91 -16.26 -1.90
C THR A 108 -17.89 -16.16 -3.07
N LYS A 109 -19.17 -16.35 -2.77
CA LYS A 109 -20.28 -16.10 -3.69
C LYS A 109 -20.90 -14.71 -3.53
N LYS A 110 -20.46 -13.96 -2.51
CA LYS A 110 -20.93 -12.61 -2.22
C LYS A 110 -20.42 -11.60 -3.26
N ASN A 111 -21.18 -10.55 -3.48
CA ASN A 111 -20.73 -9.35 -4.19
C ASN A 111 -19.81 -8.55 -3.28
N VAL A 112 -18.51 -8.77 -3.41
CA VAL A 112 -17.48 -8.15 -2.57
C VAL A 112 -16.61 -7.17 -3.34
N VAL A 113 -16.10 -6.16 -2.65
CA VAL A 113 -14.98 -5.33 -3.09
C VAL A 113 -13.84 -5.45 -2.10
N VAL A 114 -12.61 -5.51 -2.60
CA VAL A 114 -11.39 -5.53 -1.78
C VAL A 114 -10.71 -4.18 -1.89
N LEU A 115 -10.53 -3.53 -0.76
CA LEU A 115 -9.99 -2.18 -0.65
C LEU A 115 -8.74 -2.16 0.23
N ALA A 116 -7.88 -1.16 0.00
CA ALA A 116 -6.71 -0.93 0.83
C ALA A 116 -6.42 0.57 1.02
N PRO A 117 -5.68 0.98 2.05
CA PRO A 117 -5.39 2.40 2.31
C PRO A 117 -4.43 3.02 1.29
N THR A 118 -3.53 2.25 0.68
CA THR A 118 -2.50 2.73 -0.26
C THR A 118 -2.59 2.05 -1.60
N GLY A 119 -2.06 2.70 -2.67
CA GLY A 119 -2.05 2.15 -4.02
C GLY A 119 -1.30 0.82 -4.11
N ILE A 120 -0.12 0.73 -3.48
CA ILE A 120 0.69 -0.49 -3.48
C ILE A 120 -0.05 -1.64 -2.77
N ALA A 121 -0.65 -1.38 -1.61
CA ALA A 121 -1.44 -2.39 -0.90
C ALA A 121 -2.65 -2.84 -1.74
N ALA A 122 -3.35 -1.91 -2.41
CA ALA A 122 -4.46 -2.23 -3.30
C ALA A 122 -4.03 -3.12 -4.48
N ILE A 123 -2.89 -2.82 -5.10
CA ILE A 123 -2.31 -3.63 -6.18
C ILE A 123 -1.97 -5.05 -5.69
N ASN A 124 -1.39 -5.18 -4.50
CA ASN A 124 -0.98 -6.48 -3.92
C ASN A 124 -2.17 -7.43 -3.69
N VAL A 125 -3.34 -6.87 -3.38
CA VAL A 125 -4.60 -7.64 -3.21
C VAL A 125 -5.46 -7.61 -4.47
N SER A 126 -4.95 -7.05 -5.59
CA SER A 126 -5.70 -6.82 -6.83
C SER A 126 -7.02 -6.10 -6.57
N GLY A 127 -7.01 -5.14 -5.66
CA GLY A 127 -8.16 -4.36 -5.23
C GLY A 127 -8.07 -2.90 -5.66
N GLN A 128 -8.81 -2.03 -4.96
CA GLN A 128 -8.87 -0.59 -5.21
C GLN A 128 -8.52 0.17 -3.92
N THR A 129 -8.03 1.42 -4.02
CA THR A 129 -7.84 2.22 -2.80
C THR A 129 -9.18 2.70 -2.26
N ILE A 130 -9.28 2.81 -0.91
CA ILE A 130 -10.48 3.32 -0.23
C ILE A 130 -10.88 4.69 -0.81
N HIS A 131 -9.90 5.61 -0.94
CA HIS A 131 -10.13 6.94 -1.47
C HIS A 131 -10.70 6.93 -2.89
N SER A 132 -10.17 6.06 -3.76
CA SER A 132 -10.65 5.95 -5.15
C SER A 132 -12.04 5.34 -5.24
N PHE A 133 -12.32 4.28 -4.48
CA PHE A 133 -13.61 3.59 -4.51
C PHE A 133 -14.74 4.48 -4.02
N PHE A 134 -14.56 5.13 -2.87
CA PHE A 134 -15.56 6.03 -2.27
C PHE A 134 -15.48 7.46 -2.79
N ARG A 135 -14.50 7.78 -3.66
CA ARG A 135 -14.22 9.13 -4.18
C ARG A 135 -14.00 10.16 -3.07
N LEU A 136 -13.32 9.72 -2.01
CA LEU A 136 -12.96 10.58 -0.88
C LEU A 136 -11.65 11.31 -1.18
N PRO A 137 -11.51 12.59 -0.78
CA PRO A 137 -10.28 13.35 -1.02
C PRO A 137 -9.14 12.85 -0.11
N PRO A 138 -7.86 12.94 -0.56
CA PRO A 138 -6.71 12.51 0.24
C PRO A 138 -6.30 13.57 1.29
N LYS A 139 -7.27 14.13 2.00
CA LYS A 139 -7.14 15.12 3.09
C LYS A 139 -7.94 14.66 4.29
N LEU A 140 -8.10 15.52 5.31
CA LEU A 140 -9.06 15.27 6.39
C LEU A 140 -10.46 15.13 5.81
N ILE A 141 -11.13 14.01 6.10
CA ILE A 141 -12.49 13.73 5.59
C ILE A 141 -13.52 14.40 6.48
N LYS A 142 -14.38 15.21 5.84
CA LYS A 142 -15.54 15.81 6.48
C LYS A 142 -16.82 15.32 5.80
N VAL A 143 -17.93 15.33 6.53
CA VAL A 143 -19.24 14.88 6.00
C VAL A 143 -19.63 15.66 4.75
N GLU A 144 -19.30 16.96 4.70
CA GLU A 144 -19.56 17.84 3.57
C GLU A 144 -18.78 17.48 2.30
N ASP A 145 -17.67 16.75 2.42
CA ASP A 145 -16.87 16.25 1.29
C ASP A 145 -17.52 15.03 0.62
N ILE A 146 -18.49 14.37 1.28
CA ILE A 146 -19.06 13.10 0.85
C ILE A 146 -20.32 13.35 0.01
N ARG A 147 -20.32 12.82 -1.20
CA ARG A 147 -21.43 12.96 -2.15
C ARG A 147 -21.99 11.60 -2.52
N SER A 148 -23.28 11.57 -2.83
CA SER A 148 -23.89 10.38 -3.44
C SER A 148 -23.22 10.09 -4.78
N SER A 149 -22.90 8.82 -5.01
CA SER A 149 -22.29 8.36 -6.26
C SER A 149 -23.33 8.33 -7.39
N ARG A 150 -22.90 8.74 -8.60
CA ARG A 150 -23.72 8.52 -9.80
C ARG A 150 -23.98 7.03 -10.06
N ASN A 151 -23.12 6.16 -9.56
CA ASN A 151 -23.25 4.70 -9.64
C ASN A 151 -23.71 4.12 -8.29
N ALA A 152 -24.76 4.67 -7.67
CA ALA A 152 -25.28 4.20 -6.38
C ALA A 152 -25.69 2.73 -6.40
N ILE A 153 -26.05 2.18 -7.58
CA ILE A 153 -26.44 0.77 -7.72
C ILE A 153 -25.30 -0.19 -7.34
N LEU A 154 -24.04 0.17 -7.59
CA LEU A 154 -22.89 -0.60 -7.15
C LEU A 154 -22.92 -0.78 -5.62
N PHE A 155 -23.11 0.31 -4.87
CA PHE A 155 -23.17 0.30 -3.41
C PHE A 155 -24.39 -0.48 -2.87
N GLN A 156 -25.52 -0.38 -3.57
CA GLN A 156 -26.75 -1.10 -3.17
C GLN A 156 -26.64 -2.61 -3.34
N LYS A 157 -25.79 -3.06 -4.26
CA LYS A 157 -25.56 -4.49 -4.56
C LYS A 157 -24.37 -5.10 -3.81
N LEU A 158 -23.65 -4.31 -3.00
CA LEU A 158 -22.60 -4.82 -2.13
C LEU A 158 -23.18 -5.69 -1.02
N ASP A 159 -22.64 -6.91 -0.89
CA ASP A 159 -22.86 -7.78 0.25
C ASP A 159 -21.80 -7.53 1.33
N ALA A 160 -20.53 -7.38 0.93
CA ALA A 160 -19.46 -7.08 1.85
C ALA A 160 -18.38 -6.13 1.26
N VAL A 161 -17.74 -5.36 2.14
CA VAL A 161 -16.53 -4.58 1.87
C VAL A 161 -15.39 -5.18 2.68
N ILE A 162 -14.34 -5.59 2.00
CA ILE A 162 -13.12 -6.12 2.61
C ILE A 162 -12.07 -5.02 2.59
N ILE A 163 -11.47 -4.70 3.74
CA ILE A 163 -10.39 -3.71 3.86
C ILE A 163 -9.14 -4.41 4.36
N ASP A 164 -8.10 -4.46 3.51
CA ASP A 164 -6.77 -4.94 3.90
C ASP A 164 -5.92 -3.81 4.49
N GLU A 165 -4.90 -4.17 5.29
CA GLU A 165 -4.01 -3.24 6.00
C GLU A 165 -4.78 -2.15 6.77
N VAL A 166 -5.86 -2.56 7.48
CA VAL A 166 -6.74 -1.63 8.19
C VAL A 166 -6.02 -0.84 9.30
N SER A 167 -4.87 -1.31 9.79
CA SER A 167 -4.03 -0.59 10.76
C SER A 167 -3.62 0.80 10.27
N MET A 168 -3.53 1.00 8.95
CA MET A 168 -3.16 2.26 8.31
C MET A 168 -4.37 3.15 7.97
N VAL A 169 -5.59 2.73 8.28
CA VAL A 169 -6.82 3.48 8.00
C VAL A 169 -7.12 4.45 9.15
N ARG A 170 -7.27 5.74 8.81
CA ARG A 170 -7.60 6.77 9.79
C ARG A 170 -9.07 6.70 10.22
N ALA A 171 -9.34 7.20 11.44
CA ALA A 171 -10.69 7.25 12.01
C ALA A 171 -11.68 8.07 11.15
N ASP A 172 -11.25 9.24 10.66
CA ASP A 172 -12.07 10.09 9.78
C ASP A 172 -12.40 9.41 8.45
N LEU A 173 -11.44 8.68 7.90
CA LEU A 173 -11.64 7.91 6.66
C LEU A 173 -12.63 6.77 6.88
N MET A 174 -12.59 6.08 8.03
CA MET A 174 -13.54 5.02 8.36
C MET A 174 -14.96 5.57 8.55
N ASP A 175 -15.13 6.71 9.23
CA ASP A 175 -16.42 7.40 9.32
C ASP A 175 -16.90 7.89 7.94
N GLY A 176 -15.97 8.29 7.07
CA GLY A 176 -16.25 8.64 5.68
C GLY A 176 -16.76 7.46 4.86
N VAL A 177 -16.19 6.27 5.05
CA VAL A 177 -16.65 5.01 4.44
C VAL A 177 -18.07 4.70 4.90
N ASP A 178 -18.33 4.77 6.22
CA ASP A 178 -19.65 4.55 6.80
C ASP A 178 -20.69 5.48 6.19
N TYR A 179 -20.44 6.78 6.24
CA TYR A 179 -21.39 7.76 5.73
C TYR A 179 -21.62 7.61 4.22
N SER A 180 -20.58 7.33 3.45
CA SER A 180 -20.72 7.07 2.02
C SER A 180 -21.59 5.85 1.72
N LEU A 181 -21.44 4.77 2.47
CA LEU A 181 -22.29 3.58 2.33
C LEU A 181 -23.75 3.88 2.70
N ARG A 182 -23.99 4.59 3.81
CA ARG A 182 -25.35 4.97 4.25
C ARG A 182 -26.09 5.80 3.18
N ILE A 183 -25.44 6.84 2.65
CA ILE A 183 -26.07 7.75 1.66
C ILE A 183 -26.36 7.05 0.33
N ASN A 184 -25.41 6.22 -0.17
CA ASN A 184 -25.54 5.54 -1.45
C ASN A 184 -26.55 4.36 -1.40
N ARG A 185 -26.72 3.76 -0.24
CA ARG A 185 -27.69 2.67 -0.01
C ARG A 185 -29.06 3.18 0.48
N ARG A 186 -29.15 4.48 0.78
CA ARG A 186 -30.36 5.11 1.37
C ARG A 186 -30.75 4.50 2.71
N LYS A 187 -29.78 4.12 3.52
CA LYS A 187 -29.93 3.47 4.83
C LYS A 187 -29.18 4.26 5.90
N MET A 188 -29.64 5.47 6.18
CA MET A 188 -28.94 6.41 7.06
C MET A 188 -28.81 5.94 8.50
N ASN A 189 -29.73 5.12 8.99
CA ASN A 189 -29.76 4.63 10.37
C ASN A 189 -29.00 3.30 10.57
N GLU A 190 -28.58 2.64 9.49
CA GLU A 190 -27.84 1.40 9.55
C GLU A 190 -26.32 1.66 9.44
N PRO A 191 -25.49 1.19 10.38
CA PRO A 191 -24.03 1.26 10.25
C PRO A 191 -23.59 0.67 8.92
N PHE A 192 -22.68 1.39 8.24
CA PHE A 192 -22.19 1.03 6.92
C PHE A 192 -23.30 0.80 5.87
N GLY A 193 -24.50 1.39 6.10
CA GLY A 193 -25.67 1.16 5.24
C GLY A 193 -26.11 -0.31 5.20
N GLY A 194 -25.81 -1.09 6.24
CA GLY A 194 -26.11 -2.51 6.34
C GLY A 194 -25.21 -3.43 5.48
N VAL A 195 -24.05 -2.94 5.03
CA VAL A 195 -23.02 -3.76 4.36
C VAL A 195 -22.16 -4.45 5.41
N GLN A 196 -21.86 -5.72 5.21
CA GLN A 196 -20.88 -6.43 6.02
C GLN A 196 -19.48 -5.83 5.84
N MET A 197 -18.78 -5.57 6.92
CA MET A 197 -17.40 -5.10 6.90
C MET A 197 -16.45 -6.20 7.35
N VAL A 198 -15.42 -6.46 6.56
CA VAL A 198 -14.36 -7.42 6.87
C VAL A 198 -13.03 -6.70 6.84
N PHE A 199 -12.37 -6.64 7.98
CA PHE A 199 -11.11 -5.92 8.17
C PHE A 199 -9.97 -6.93 8.32
N PHE A 200 -8.88 -6.75 7.55
CA PHE A 200 -7.64 -7.48 7.71
C PHE A 200 -6.53 -6.53 8.13
N GLY A 201 -5.72 -6.91 9.12
CA GLY A 201 -4.58 -6.11 9.55
C GLY A 201 -3.99 -6.55 10.88
N ASP A 202 -2.90 -5.91 11.26
CA ASP A 202 -2.24 -6.08 12.56
C ASP A 202 -1.99 -4.69 13.15
N LEU A 203 -2.74 -4.32 14.16
CA LEU A 203 -2.66 -3.00 14.81
C LEU A 203 -1.32 -2.72 15.50
N PHE A 204 -0.55 -3.77 15.77
CA PHE A 204 0.81 -3.63 16.31
C PHE A 204 1.86 -3.35 15.22
N GLN A 205 1.45 -3.34 13.95
CA GLN A 205 2.25 -2.84 12.84
C GLN A 205 2.08 -1.32 12.69
N LEU A 206 2.42 -0.78 11.51
CA LEU A 206 2.45 0.66 11.33
C LEU A 206 1.06 1.31 11.45
N PRO A 207 0.98 2.46 12.14
CA PRO A 207 -0.25 3.22 12.34
C PRO A 207 -0.61 4.03 11.10
N PRO A 208 -1.80 4.66 11.08
CA PRO A 208 -2.16 5.63 10.07
C PRO A 208 -1.16 6.80 10.04
N VAL A 209 -0.85 7.28 8.83
CA VAL A 209 0.04 8.45 8.67
C VAL A 209 -0.74 9.73 8.94
N VAL A 210 -0.31 10.46 9.96
CA VAL A 210 -0.82 11.80 10.32
C VAL A 210 0.33 12.81 10.14
N LYS A 211 0.17 13.75 9.22
CA LYS A 211 1.20 14.75 8.92
C LYS A 211 0.86 16.10 9.56
N GLY A 212 1.80 16.62 10.32
CA GLY A 212 1.68 17.92 10.99
C GLY A 212 1.00 17.83 12.36
N ARG A 213 1.33 18.81 13.21
CA ARG A 213 0.84 18.90 14.59
C ARG A 213 -0.67 19.12 14.63
N ASP A 214 -1.18 20.07 13.85
CA ASP A 214 -2.60 20.48 13.83
C ASP A 214 -3.53 19.29 13.53
N LEU A 215 -3.11 18.43 12.60
CA LEU A 215 -3.89 17.23 12.28
C LEU A 215 -3.80 16.20 13.41
N GLY A 216 -2.64 16.08 14.06
CA GLY A 216 -2.47 15.24 15.25
C GLY A 216 -3.37 15.68 16.41
N ASP A 217 -3.38 16.96 16.69
CA ASP A 217 -4.22 17.56 17.74
C ASP A 217 -5.70 17.36 17.45
N TYR A 218 -6.14 17.57 16.21
CA TYR A 218 -7.51 17.25 15.78
C TYR A 218 -7.92 15.80 16.06
N PHE A 219 -7.05 14.81 15.71
CA PHE A 219 -7.37 13.41 15.97
C PHE A 219 -7.44 13.12 17.47
N ASN A 220 -6.58 13.73 18.28
CA ASN A 220 -6.60 13.55 19.72
C ASN A 220 -7.89 14.14 20.35
N GLU A 221 -8.33 15.31 19.90
CA GLU A 221 -9.54 15.96 20.40
C GLU A 221 -10.83 15.27 19.95
N VAL A 222 -10.95 14.96 18.66
CA VAL A 222 -12.21 14.48 18.07
C VAL A 222 -12.38 12.97 18.20
N TYR A 223 -11.27 12.22 18.07
CA TYR A 223 -11.28 10.77 18.02
C TYR A 223 -10.51 10.11 19.18
N GLY A 224 -9.71 10.85 19.93
CA GLY A 224 -8.79 10.33 20.94
C GLY A 224 -7.53 9.70 20.35
N ALA A 225 -7.58 9.25 19.08
CA ALA A 225 -6.44 8.76 18.29
C ALA A 225 -6.80 8.61 16.81
N PRO A 226 -5.80 8.51 15.92
CA PRO A 226 -6.08 8.41 14.48
C PRO A 226 -6.54 7.03 13.99
N TYR A 227 -6.53 6.01 14.81
CA TYR A 227 -6.81 4.63 14.39
C TYR A 227 -8.25 4.41 13.95
N PHE A 228 -8.48 3.49 13.02
CA PHE A 228 -9.82 3.16 12.51
C PHE A 228 -10.80 2.77 13.63
N PHE A 229 -10.33 2.09 14.66
CA PHE A 229 -11.17 1.68 15.80
C PHE A 229 -11.61 2.85 16.70
N CYS A 230 -10.97 4.02 16.54
CA CYS A 230 -11.39 5.25 17.20
C CYS A 230 -12.50 5.99 16.43
N SER A 231 -12.87 5.55 15.22
CA SER A 231 -13.98 6.12 14.46
C SER A 231 -15.30 5.97 15.22
N LYS A 232 -16.21 6.92 14.99
CA LYS A 232 -17.52 6.92 15.64
C LYS A 232 -18.33 5.67 15.29
N VAL A 233 -18.25 5.24 14.03
CA VAL A 233 -18.97 4.05 13.57
C VAL A 233 -18.47 2.78 14.26
N ILE A 234 -17.16 2.60 14.44
CA ILE A 234 -16.60 1.40 15.06
C ILE A 234 -16.88 1.37 16.56
N ARG A 235 -16.74 2.50 17.27
CA ARG A 235 -17.02 2.59 18.71
C ARG A 235 -18.46 2.24 19.07
N ASN A 236 -19.40 2.53 18.18
CA ASN A 236 -20.82 2.33 18.41
C ASN A 236 -21.36 1.01 17.86
N ASN A 237 -20.50 0.16 17.27
CA ASN A 237 -20.92 -1.07 16.63
C ASN A 237 -20.03 -2.24 16.98
N ARG A 238 -20.65 -3.41 17.14
CA ARG A 238 -19.94 -4.64 17.48
C ARG A 238 -19.21 -5.18 16.24
N ILE A 239 -17.94 -5.48 16.41
CA ILE A 239 -17.12 -6.21 15.45
C ILE A 239 -16.63 -7.49 16.12
N ARG A 240 -16.68 -8.61 15.44
CA ARG A 240 -16.08 -9.88 15.91
C ARG A 240 -14.61 -9.88 15.57
N CYS A 241 -13.79 -10.40 16.47
CA CYS A 241 -12.35 -10.56 16.23
C CYS A 241 -12.00 -12.02 16.01
N VAL A 242 -11.17 -12.29 15.01
CA VAL A 242 -10.51 -13.58 14.81
C VAL A 242 -9.01 -13.34 14.81
N ASP A 243 -8.32 -13.90 15.80
CA ASP A 243 -6.87 -13.84 15.92
C ASP A 243 -6.24 -15.08 15.30
N LEU A 244 -5.50 -14.91 14.22
CA LEU A 244 -4.76 -15.97 13.54
C LEU A 244 -3.48 -16.28 14.32
N ARG A 245 -3.40 -17.42 14.96
CA ARG A 245 -2.33 -17.78 15.90
C ARG A 245 -1.17 -18.50 15.25
N LYS A 246 -1.41 -19.32 14.20
CA LYS A 246 -0.36 -20.09 13.55
C LYS A 246 0.55 -19.19 12.70
N ILE A 247 1.82 -19.15 13.07
CA ILE A 247 2.86 -18.38 12.36
C ILE A 247 3.51 -19.32 11.32
N TYR A 248 3.57 -18.88 10.07
CA TYR A 248 4.17 -19.63 8.96
C TYR A 248 5.52 -19.06 8.52
N ARG A 249 5.83 -17.80 8.88
CA ARG A 249 7.04 -17.10 8.44
C ARG A 249 8.28 -17.48 9.23
N GLN A 250 8.17 -17.57 10.54
CA GLN A 250 9.24 -17.89 11.46
C GLN A 250 9.01 -19.27 12.07
N SER A 251 10.09 -20.07 12.19
CA SER A 251 10.07 -21.39 12.85
C SER A 251 10.86 -21.40 14.17
N ASP A 252 11.71 -20.39 14.42
CA ASP A 252 12.49 -20.25 15.66
C ASP A 252 11.62 -19.73 16.80
N GLY A 253 11.28 -20.59 17.76
CA GLY A 253 10.42 -20.25 18.89
C GLY A 253 10.98 -19.15 19.80
N GLU A 254 12.31 -19.05 19.95
CA GLU A 254 12.97 -18.00 20.73
C GLU A 254 12.86 -16.65 20.02
N PHE A 255 13.02 -16.64 18.71
CA PHE A 255 12.87 -15.45 17.92
C PHE A 255 11.41 -14.96 17.91
N ILE A 256 10.45 -15.88 17.80
CA ILE A 256 9.00 -15.57 17.91
C ILE A 256 8.69 -14.94 19.27
N LYS A 257 9.23 -15.48 20.37
CA LYS A 257 9.07 -14.88 21.71
C LYS A 257 9.62 -13.45 21.78
N MET A 258 10.81 -13.23 21.20
CA MET A 258 11.42 -11.89 21.13
C MET A 258 10.54 -10.91 20.32
N LEU A 259 10.04 -11.33 19.16
CA LEU A 259 9.14 -10.51 18.33
C LEU A 259 7.85 -10.15 19.09
N ASN A 260 7.26 -11.09 19.83
CA ASN A 260 6.08 -10.84 20.64
C ASN A 260 6.38 -9.86 21.78
N SER A 261 7.56 -9.99 22.42
CA SER A 261 7.98 -9.05 23.47
C SER A 261 8.15 -7.63 22.95
N VAL A 262 8.70 -7.45 21.74
CA VAL A 262 8.80 -6.13 21.08
C VAL A 262 7.40 -5.62 20.70
N ARG A 263 6.54 -6.50 20.15
CA ARG A 263 5.18 -6.18 19.73
C ARG A 263 4.32 -5.66 20.86
N GLU A 264 4.42 -6.28 22.03
CA GLU A 264 3.61 -5.98 23.21
C GLU A 264 4.30 -5.02 24.21
N ASN A 265 5.46 -4.49 23.85
CA ASN A 265 6.28 -3.61 24.70
C ASN A 265 6.67 -4.26 26.04
N ASN A 266 6.91 -5.58 26.02
CA ASN A 266 7.34 -6.39 27.17
C ASN A 266 8.81 -6.81 27.04
N LEU A 267 9.64 -6.00 26.38
CA LEU A 267 11.04 -6.29 26.11
C LEU A 267 11.86 -6.19 27.40
N THR A 268 12.32 -7.33 27.92
CA THR A 268 13.19 -7.38 29.10
C THR A 268 14.62 -6.94 28.77
N SER A 269 15.38 -6.54 29.78
CA SER A 269 16.80 -6.17 29.63
C SER A 269 17.62 -7.30 28.97
N ASP A 270 17.36 -8.56 29.30
CA ASP A 270 18.06 -9.71 28.74
C ASP A 270 17.74 -9.89 27.26
N LEU A 271 16.48 -9.75 26.86
CA LEU A 271 16.08 -9.82 25.45
C LEU A 271 16.66 -8.65 24.65
N LEU A 272 16.69 -7.45 25.24
CA LEU A 272 17.30 -6.27 24.62
C LEU A 272 18.81 -6.47 24.45
N GLN A 273 19.51 -6.97 25.47
CA GLN A 273 20.93 -7.28 25.39
C GLN A 273 21.19 -8.34 24.32
N ARG A 274 20.40 -9.40 24.28
CA ARG A 274 20.50 -10.46 23.25
C ARG A 274 20.26 -9.88 21.84
N LEU A 275 19.26 -9.03 21.65
CA LEU A 275 19.01 -8.34 20.37
C LEU A 275 20.24 -7.51 19.97
N ASN A 276 20.84 -6.81 20.91
CA ASN A 276 21.99 -5.91 20.68
C ASN A 276 23.30 -6.66 20.42
N THR A 277 23.37 -7.99 20.61
CA THR A 277 24.50 -8.80 20.10
C THR A 277 24.59 -8.79 18.58
N LYS A 278 23.54 -8.35 17.87
CA LYS A 278 23.47 -8.26 16.41
C LYS A 278 24.02 -6.94 15.84
N VAL A 279 24.57 -6.07 16.67
CA VAL A 279 25.09 -4.76 16.24
C VAL A 279 26.36 -4.94 15.40
N VAL A 280 26.31 -4.38 14.19
CA VAL A 280 27.40 -4.30 13.22
C VAL A 280 27.40 -2.87 12.65
N PRO A 281 28.21 -1.94 13.19
CA PRO A 281 28.08 -0.51 12.86
C PRO A 281 28.40 -0.15 11.40
N ASN A 282 29.18 -0.98 10.70
CA ASN A 282 29.64 -0.68 9.34
C ASN A 282 28.67 -1.18 8.28
N LEU A 283 28.02 -0.23 7.57
CA LEU A 283 27.08 -0.52 6.49
C LEU A 283 27.72 -1.24 5.29
N GLU A 284 29.00 -0.94 4.98
CA GLU A 284 29.70 -1.59 3.86
C GLU A 284 29.82 -3.12 4.08
N ASN A 285 30.07 -3.55 5.32
CA ASN A 285 30.13 -4.95 5.66
C ASN A 285 28.74 -5.62 5.57
N ALA A 286 27.66 -4.86 5.78
CA ALA A 286 26.29 -5.34 5.59
C ALA A 286 25.92 -5.41 4.11
N ALA A 287 26.26 -4.41 3.33
CA ALA A 287 25.95 -4.32 1.90
C ALA A 287 26.72 -5.34 1.04
N ARG A 288 27.94 -5.73 1.46
CA ARG A 288 28.71 -6.80 0.80
C ARG A 288 28.12 -8.20 1.04
N GLY A 289 27.24 -8.34 2.01
CA GLY A 289 26.75 -9.62 2.52
C GLY A 289 25.27 -9.88 2.28
N ASP A 290 24.73 -9.66 1.09
CA ASP A 290 23.36 -10.05 0.68
C ASP A 290 22.23 -9.64 1.65
N HIS A 291 22.46 -8.60 2.48
CA HIS A 291 21.46 -8.05 3.38
C HIS A 291 20.73 -6.87 2.71
N VAL A 292 19.41 -6.83 2.86
CA VAL A 292 18.66 -5.61 2.55
C VAL A 292 18.66 -4.67 3.77
N THR A 293 19.00 -3.39 3.56
CA THR A 293 18.93 -2.39 4.62
C THR A 293 17.50 -1.89 4.78
N LEU A 294 16.94 -2.01 5.98
CA LEU A 294 15.63 -1.48 6.34
C LEU A 294 15.82 -0.12 7.03
N THR A 295 15.37 0.96 6.40
CA THR A 295 15.50 2.33 6.91
C THR A 295 14.17 2.92 7.34
N THR A 296 14.22 3.97 8.16
CA THR A 296 13.01 4.65 8.65
C THR A 296 12.43 5.63 7.63
N THR A 297 13.25 6.19 6.70
CA THR A 297 12.84 7.24 5.75
C THR A 297 13.15 6.88 4.30
N ASN A 298 12.35 7.42 3.36
CA ASN A 298 12.61 7.26 1.92
C ASN A 298 13.92 7.90 1.51
N GLN A 299 14.31 9.03 2.13
CA GLN A 299 15.55 9.74 1.81
C GLN A 299 16.76 8.87 2.14
N ALA A 300 16.81 8.27 3.33
CA ALA A 300 17.93 7.39 3.71
C ALA A 300 18.03 6.16 2.77
N ALA A 301 16.88 5.55 2.39
CA ALA A 301 16.90 4.45 1.45
C ALA A 301 17.41 4.88 0.06
N TYR A 302 17.01 6.05 -0.41
CA TYR A 302 17.45 6.60 -1.69
C TYR A 302 18.96 6.86 -1.67
N GLU A 303 19.49 7.55 -0.67
CA GLU A 303 20.90 7.87 -0.54
C GLU A 303 21.78 6.63 -0.52
N ILE A 304 21.38 5.60 0.21
CA ILE A 304 22.10 4.31 0.24
C ILE A 304 22.10 3.67 -1.15
N ASN A 305 20.94 3.58 -1.81
CA ASN A 305 20.83 2.97 -3.13
C ASN A 305 21.66 3.70 -4.17
N GLU A 306 21.62 5.05 -4.21
CA GLU A 306 22.41 5.86 -5.14
C GLU A 306 23.92 5.68 -4.88
N THR A 307 24.36 5.77 -3.61
CA THR A 307 25.78 5.61 -3.25
C THR A 307 26.34 4.28 -3.76
N PHE A 308 25.60 3.19 -3.57
CA PHE A 308 26.06 1.88 -4.01
C PHE A 308 25.93 1.66 -5.52
N LEU A 309 24.91 2.24 -6.16
CA LEU A 309 24.76 2.18 -7.62
C LEU A 309 25.88 2.97 -8.32
N GLU A 310 26.19 4.19 -7.84
CA GLU A 310 27.26 5.02 -8.39
C GLU A 310 28.65 4.38 -8.23
N ALA A 311 28.89 3.68 -7.11
CA ALA A 311 30.16 3.00 -6.84
C ALA A 311 30.42 1.81 -7.81
N ILE A 312 29.44 1.33 -8.54
CA ILE A 312 29.63 0.28 -9.55
C ILE A 312 30.23 0.91 -10.82
N PRO A 313 31.43 0.48 -11.27
CA PRO A 313 32.10 1.07 -12.44
C PRO A 313 31.50 0.65 -13.80
N GLU A 314 30.47 -0.19 -13.81
CA GLU A 314 29.83 -0.71 -15.01
C GLU A 314 28.90 0.33 -15.65
N LYS A 315 28.64 0.15 -16.96
CA LYS A 315 27.70 0.99 -17.72
C LYS A 315 26.31 0.97 -17.10
N GLU A 316 25.73 2.16 -16.97
CA GLU A 316 24.34 2.30 -16.53
C GLU A 316 23.37 2.14 -17.70
N TYR A 317 22.25 1.47 -17.43
CA TYR A 317 21.12 1.31 -18.34
C TYR A 317 19.87 1.88 -17.68
N GLU A 318 19.05 2.56 -18.48
CA GLU A 318 17.77 3.10 -18.07
C GLU A 318 16.62 2.38 -18.77
N TYR A 319 15.63 1.96 -18.01
CA TYR A 319 14.43 1.32 -18.52
C TYR A 319 13.22 2.15 -18.14
N HIS A 320 12.50 2.64 -19.15
CA HIS A 320 11.33 3.48 -18.94
C HIS A 320 10.06 2.65 -18.88
N ALA A 321 9.21 2.95 -17.90
CA ALA A 321 7.90 2.33 -17.76
C ALA A 321 6.97 2.81 -18.85
N GLN A 322 6.08 1.92 -19.32
CA GLN A 322 4.93 2.30 -20.12
C GLN A 322 3.73 2.50 -19.21
N VAL A 323 3.26 3.75 -19.10
CA VAL A 323 2.13 4.11 -18.27
C VAL A 323 0.94 4.44 -19.16
N GLN A 324 -0.20 3.77 -18.94
CA GLN A 324 -1.40 3.97 -19.75
C GLN A 324 -2.58 4.39 -18.87
N ALA A 325 -3.37 5.32 -19.37
CA ALA A 325 -4.61 5.81 -18.80
C ALA A 325 -4.46 6.30 -17.33
N LYS A 326 -5.38 5.92 -16.42
CA LYS A 326 -5.44 6.43 -15.05
C LYS A 326 -4.53 5.64 -14.10
N PHE A 327 -3.22 5.82 -14.20
CA PHE A 327 -2.28 5.22 -13.25
C PHE A 327 -1.39 6.33 -12.66
N ASP A 328 -1.68 6.74 -11.43
CA ASP A 328 -1.04 7.88 -10.79
C ASP A 328 0.37 7.52 -10.30
N GLN A 329 1.28 8.49 -10.28
CA GLN A 329 2.67 8.29 -9.84
C GLN A 329 2.78 7.75 -8.40
N SER A 330 1.86 8.13 -7.51
CA SER A 330 1.80 7.63 -6.13
C SER A 330 1.53 6.11 -6.04
N ASP A 331 0.98 5.53 -7.10
CA ASP A 331 0.62 4.11 -7.16
C ASP A 331 1.70 3.26 -7.86
N TYR A 332 2.79 3.87 -8.33
CA TYR A 332 3.85 3.15 -9.04
C TYR A 332 4.50 2.08 -8.16
N PRO A 333 4.47 0.81 -8.61
CA PRO A 333 5.04 -0.29 -7.85
C PRO A 333 6.57 -0.26 -7.82
N THR A 334 7.19 0.34 -8.84
CA THR A 334 8.63 0.60 -8.94
C THR A 334 8.89 1.93 -9.62
N GLU A 335 10.15 2.30 -9.83
CA GLU A 335 10.53 3.56 -10.49
C GLU A 335 10.05 3.57 -11.96
N ALA A 336 9.51 4.74 -12.40
CA ALA A 336 9.14 4.92 -13.81
C ALA A 336 10.37 4.88 -14.72
N THR A 337 11.49 5.43 -14.27
CA THR A 337 12.81 5.26 -14.88
C THR A 337 13.66 4.40 -13.95
N LEU A 338 13.82 3.14 -14.30
CA LEU A 338 14.60 2.17 -13.55
C LEU A 338 16.05 2.21 -14.04
N ARG A 339 16.95 2.67 -13.17
CA ARG A 339 18.40 2.74 -13.43
C ARG A 339 19.08 1.50 -12.87
N LEU A 340 19.84 0.79 -13.70
CA LEU A 340 20.52 -0.45 -13.32
C LEU A 340 21.95 -0.47 -13.87
N LYS A 341 22.86 -1.09 -13.11
CA LYS A 341 24.20 -1.47 -13.54
C LYS A 341 24.39 -2.97 -13.27
N LYS A 342 25.24 -3.63 -14.07
CA LYS A 342 25.62 -5.02 -13.81
C LYS A 342 26.27 -5.13 -12.42
N GLY A 343 25.83 -6.10 -11.62
CA GLY A 343 26.25 -6.26 -10.23
C GLY A 343 25.35 -5.54 -9.22
N ALA A 344 24.38 -4.70 -9.66
CA ALA A 344 23.47 -4.02 -8.76
C ALA A 344 22.63 -5.03 -7.96
N HIS A 345 22.45 -4.74 -6.67
CA HIS A 345 21.56 -5.50 -5.79
C HIS A 345 20.13 -5.04 -6.03
N ILE A 346 19.26 -5.99 -6.29
CA ILE A 346 17.87 -5.76 -6.62
C ILE A 346 16.94 -6.68 -5.83
N MET A 347 15.68 -6.29 -5.80
CA MET A 347 14.59 -7.10 -5.28
C MET A 347 13.53 -7.29 -6.35
N LEU A 348 13.05 -8.50 -6.46
CA LEU A 348 11.96 -8.88 -7.35
C LEU A 348 10.60 -8.56 -6.71
N LEU A 349 9.71 -7.92 -7.47
CA LEU A 349 8.44 -7.38 -6.97
C LEU A 349 7.22 -8.22 -7.36
N ARG A 350 7.44 -9.34 -8.03
CA ARG A 350 6.41 -10.29 -8.46
C ARG A 350 6.89 -11.72 -8.26
N ASN A 351 5.95 -12.63 -8.03
CA ASN A 351 6.24 -14.05 -8.11
C ASN A 351 6.49 -14.45 -9.56
N ASP A 352 7.45 -15.33 -9.76
CA ASP A 352 7.67 -15.92 -11.09
C ASP A 352 6.59 -16.96 -11.42
N PRO A 353 5.99 -16.93 -12.61
CA PRO A 353 5.02 -17.93 -13.03
C PRO A 353 5.57 -19.38 -12.99
N SER A 354 6.88 -19.57 -13.24
CA SER A 354 7.56 -20.85 -13.16
C SER A 354 8.07 -21.20 -11.75
N LYS A 355 7.70 -20.40 -10.73
CA LYS A 355 8.06 -20.62 -9.31
C LYS A 355 9.58 -20.59 -9.02
N ARG A 356 10.38 -19.91 -9.87
CA ARG A 356 11.84 -19.77 -9.68
C ARG A 356 12.17 -18.79 -8.55
N TRP A 357 11.31 -17.81 -8.31
CA TRP A 357 11.40 -16.82 -7.20
C TRP A 357 10.03 -16.31 -6.77
N VAL A 358 10.01 -15.64 -5.65
CA VAL A 358 8.82 -15.01 -5.08
C VAL A 358 9.03 -13.50 -4.93
N ASN A 359 7.94 -12.75 -4.73
CA ASN A 359 8.01 -11.33 -4.40
C ASN A 359 8.83 -11.12 -3.12
N GLY A 360 9.83 -10.23 -3.18
CA GLY A 360 10.78 -9.97 -2.12
C GLY A 360 12.11 -10.73 -2.26
N THR A 361 12.24 -11.65 -3.23
CA THR A 361 13.51 -12.34 -3.50
C THR A 361 14.58 -11.33 -3.89
N LEU A 362 15.72 -11.40 -3.22
CA LEU A 362 16.91 -10.60 -3.53
C LEU A 362 17.71 -11.27 -4.64
N ALA A 363 18.30 -10.46 -5.50
CA ALA A 363 19.12 -10.94 -6.61
C ALA A 363 20.21 -9.91 -6.96
N LYS A 364 21.15 -10.30 -7.82
CA LYS A 364 22.13 -9.41 -8.44
C LYS A 364 21.88 -9.32 -9.93
N VAL A 365 22.04 -8.15 -10.51
CA VAL A 365 21.99 -7.98 -11.95
C VAL A 365 23.18 -8.68 -12.59
N SER A 366 22.94 -9.69 -13.44
CA SER A 366 23.99 -10.47 -14.11
C SER A 366 24.40 -9.92 -15.45
N HIS A 367 23.45 -9.43 -16.25
CA HIS A 367 23.67 -8.74 -17.52
C HIS A 367 22.52 -7.79 -17.86
N LEU A 368 22.81 -6.80 -18.69
CA LEU A 368 21.85 -5.79 -19.15
C LEU A 368 21.98 -5.60 -20.67
N GLY A 369 20.88 -5.38 -21.34
CA GLY A 369 20.76 -5.02 -22.75
C GLY A 369 19.65 -3.99 -22.94
N GLU A 370 19.36 -3.56 -24.15
CA GLU A 370 18.32 -2.56 -24.42
C GLU A 370 16.94 -2.97 -23.87
N ASP A 371 16.54 -4.24 -24.08
CA ASP A 371 15.27 -4.81 -23.61
C ASP A 371 15.48 -6.12 -22.84
N ARG A 372 16.61 -6.30 -22.19
CA ARG A 372 16.93 -7.53 -21.45
C ARG A 372 17.54 -7.20 -20.12
N VAL A 373 17.02 -7.85 -19.08
CA VAL A 373 17.54 -7.79 -17.71
C VAL A 373 17.77 -9.22 -17.23
N GLY A 374 19.02 -9.59 -17.08
CA GLY A 374 19.41 -10.86 -16.48
C GLY A 374 19.75 -10.67 -15.02
N ILE A 375 19.40 -11.65 -14.21
CA ILE A 375 19.61 -11.68 -12.77
C ILE A 375 20.35 -12.94 -12.36
N ASP A 376 20.98 -12.89 -11.22
CA ASP A 376 21.62 -14.02 -10.52
C ASP A 376 20.98 -14.16 -9.15
N ILE A 377 20.41 -15.34 -8.88
CA ILE A 377 19.87 -15.74 -7.58
C ILE A 377 20.70 -16.93 -7.11
N ASP A 378 21.54 -16.72 -6.12
CA ASP A 378 22.39 -17.76 -5.50
C ASP A 378 23.19 -18.60 -6.52
N GLY A 379 23.76 -17.94 -7.55
CA GLY A 379 24.53 -18.56 -8.63
C GLY A 379 23.71 -19.07 -9.81
N SER A 380 22.39 -19.05 -9.72
CA SER A 380 21.48 -19.40 -10.82
C SER A 380 21.07 -18.15 -11.61
N LYS A 381 21.30 -18.18 -12.93
CA LYS A 381 21.02 -17.04 -13.82
C LYS A 381 19.66 -17.18 -14.49
N TYR A 382 18.90 -16.10 -14.49
CA TYR A 382 17.57 -16.01 -15.08
C TYR A 382 17.42 -14.72 -15.86
N GLU A 383 16.50 -14.69 -16.82
CA GLU A 383 16.01 -13.44 -17.45
C GLU A 383 14.68 -13.03 -16.81
N VAL A 384 14.53 -11.73 -16.58
CA VAL A 384 13.31 -11.12 -16.05
C VAL A 384 12.59 -10.41 -17.19
N ASN A 385 11.30 -10.68 -17.34
CA ASN A 385 10.44 -9.99 -18.29
C ASN A 385 9.77 -8.78 -17.64
N LYS A 386 9.38 -7.80 -18.49
CA LYS A 386 8.49 -6.72 -18.04
C LYS A 386 7.14 -7.30 -17.61
N GLU A 387 6.58 -6.71 -16.57
CA GLU A 387 5.30 -7.09 -16.00
C GLU A 387 4.34 -5.90 -16.03
N THR A 388 3.06 -6.19 -16.19
CA THR A 388 2.02 -5.17 -16.23
C THR A 388 1.23 -5.19 -14.93
N TRP A 389 1.27 -4.08 -14.17
CA TRP A 389 0.37 -3.84 -13.05
C TRP A 389 -0.88 -3.13 -13.57
N LYS A 390 -2.04 -3.61 -13.14
CA LYS A 390 -3.33 -3.09 -13.57
C LYS A 390 -3.98 -2.34 -12.41
N LYS A 391 -4.45 -1.13 -12.68
CA LYS A 391 -5.34 -0.38 -11.77
C LYS A 391 -6.76 -0.70 -12.17
N ILE A 392 -7.53 -1.23 -11.22
CA ILE A 392 -8.91 -1.63 -11.45
C ILE A 392 -9.89 -0.62 -10.88
N GLU A 393 -11.12 -0.64 -11.40
CA GLU A 393 -12.31 0.01 -10.86
C GLU A 393 -13.44 -1.01 -10.81
N TYR A 394 -14.17 -1.05 -9.69
CA TYR A 394 -15.35 -1.89 -9.57
C TYR A 394 -16.55 -1.24 -10.23
N TYR A 395 -17.38 -2.05 -10.90
CA TYR A 395 -18.66 -1.63 -11.43
C TYR A 395 -19.70 -2.75 -11.25
N TYR A 396 -20.99 -2.38 -11.29
CA TYR A 396 -22.05 -3.35 -11.24
C TYR A 396 -22.48 -3.73 -12.66
N ASP A 397 -22.33 -4.98 -12.99
CA ASP A 397 -22.81 -5.57 -14.24
C ASP A 397 -24.29 -5.95 -14.06
N ARG A 398 -25.19 -5.32 -14.83
CA ARG A 398 -26.63 -5.53 -14.71
C ARG A 398 -27.08 -6.85 -15.35
N GLU A 399 -26.38 -7.32 -16.37
CA GLU A 399 -26.69 -8.56 -17.08
C GLU A 399 -26.35 -9.77 -16.22
N GLU A 400 -25.17 -9.74 -15.62
CA GLU A 400 -24.68 -10.83 -14.77
C GLU A 400 -25.17 -10.70 -13.29
N ASN A 401 -25.83 -9.58 -12.96
CA ASN A 401 -26.31 -9.23 -11.60
C ASN A 401 -25.22 -9.36 -10.53
N ARG A 402 -23.99 -8.94 -10.86
CA ARG A 402 -22.84 -9.03 -9.97
C ARG A 402 -21.88 -7.83 -10.09
N ILE A 403 -20.99 -7.70 -9.11
CA ILE A 403 -19.91 -6.72 -9.15
C ILE A 403 -18.73 -7.30 -9.93
N GLU A 404 -18.28 -6.54 -10.93
CA GLU A 404 -17.19 -6.88 -11.83
C GLU A 404 -16.06 -5.84 -11.72
N GLU A 405 -14.91 -6.20 -12.26
CA GLU A 405 -13.71 -5.36 -12.31
C GLU A 405 -13.42 -4.94 -13.75
N ARG A 406 -13.03 -3.67 -13.93
CA ARG A 406 -12.49 -3.18 -15.20
C ARG A 406 -11.13 -2.53 -14.99
N VAL A 407 -10.23 -2.72 -15.91
CA VAL A 407 -8.93 -2.05 -15.91
C VAL A 407 -9.12 -0.61 -16.37
N ILE A 408 -8.68 0.35 -15.55
CA ILE A 408 -8.74 1.79 -15.82
C ILE A 408 -7.37 2.40 -16.12
N GLY A 409 -6.30 1.68 -15.85
CA GLY A 409 -4.93 2.08 -16.12
C GLY A 409 -3.96 0.93 -15.96
N SER A 410 -2.79 1.06 -16.57
CA SER A 410 -1.72 0.07 -16.45
C SER A 410 -0.36 0.73 -16.36
N PHE A 411 0.54 0.05 -15.66
CA PHE A 411 1.95 0.40 -15.53
C PHE A 411 2.78 -0.85 -15.91
N GLU A 412 3.59 -0.76 -16.96
CA GLU A 412 4.44 -1.84 -17.42
C GLU A 412 5.90 -1.48 -17.21
N GLN A 413 6.63 -2.31 -16.49
CA GLN A 413 8.06 -2.17 -16.20
C GLN A 413 8.64 -3.52 -15.79
N TYR A 414 9.95 -3.64 -15.73
CA TYR A 414 10.58 -4.77 -15.05
C TYR A 414 10.16 -4.79 -13.58
N PRO A 415 9.75 -5.95 -13.04
CA PRO A 415 9.33 -6.08 -11.65
C PRO A 415 10.53 -6.10 -10.70
N ILE A 416 11.34 -5.05 -10.76
CA ILE A 416 12.62 -4.91 -10.09
C ILE A 416 12.68 -3.57 -9.36
N ARG A 417 13.36 -3.55 -8.22
CA ARG A 417 13.74 -2.35 -7.48
C ARG A 417 15.16 -2.51 -6.98
N LEU A 418 15.93 -1.42 -6.88
CA LEU A 418 17.19 -1.42 -6.15
C LEU A 418 16.94 -1.81 -4.69
N ALA A 419 17.80 -2.64 -4.14
CA ALA A 419 17.56 -3.29 -2.85
C ALA A 419 18.78 -3.33 -1.92
N TRP A 420 19.72 -2.42 -2.03
CA TRP A 420 20.65 -2.19 -0.93
C TRP A 420 19.90 -1.61 0.27
N ALA A 421 18.90 -0.75 0.01
CA ALA A 421 18.03 -0.23 1.06
C ALA A 421 16.58 -0.05 0.60
N ILE A 422 15.64 -0.31 1.51
CA ILE A 422 14.21 -0.01 1.38
C ILE A 422 13.68 0.54 2.71
N THR A 423 12.56 1.25 2.67
CA THR A 423 11.95 1.70 3.93
C THR A 423 11.22 0.56 4.64
N ILE A 424 11.15 0.64 5.98
CA ILE A 424 10.36 -0.28 6.80
C ILE A 424 8.90 -0.30 6.34
N HIS A 425 8.34 0.83 5.92
CA HIS A 425 6.98 0.90 5.35
C HIS A 425 6.84 0.07 4.06
N LYS A 426 7.79 0.21 3.14
CA LYS A 426 7.76 -0.54 1.86
C LYS A 426 8.07 -2.02 2.04
N SER A 427 8.68 -2.42 3.17
CA SER A 427 8.94 -3.82 3.50
C SER A 427 7.72 -4.55 4.10
N GLN A 428 6.61 -3.85 4.39
CA GLN A 428 5.39 -4.52 4.86
C GLN A 428 4.91 -5.58 3.87
N GLY A 429 4.44 -6.69 4.39
CA GLY A 429 4.05 -7.85 3.57
C GLY A 429 5.21 -8.70 3.05
N GLN A 430 6.43 -8.18 3.02
CA GLN A 430 7.61 -8.89 2.50
C GLN A 430 8.32 -9.72 3.57
N THR A 431 9.20 -10.62 3.12
CA THR A 431 9.96 -11.53 3.98
C THR A 431 11.38 -11.65 3.43
N PHE A 432 12.37 -11.58 4.31
CA PHE A 432 13.79 -11.66 3.96
C PHE A 432 14.51 -12.67 4.84
N GLU A 433 15.51 -13.32 4.29
CA GLU A 433 16.40 -14.18 5.06
C GLU A 433 17.39 -13.36 5.89
N ARG A 434 17.85 -12.22 5.36
CA ARG A 434 18.87 -11.36 5.96
C ARG A 434 18.49 -9.89 5.86
N VAL A 435 18.48 -9.21 6.99
CA VAL A 435 18.18 -7.76 7.08
C VAL A 435 19.26 -7.03 7.87
N TYR A 436 19.56 -5.82 7.43
CA TYR A 436 20.33 -4.84 8.19
C TYR A 436 19.40 -3.70 8.58
N ILE A 437 19.12 -3.53 9.86
CA ILE A 437 18.15 -2.57 10.35
C ILE A 437 18.88 -1.28 10.75
N ASP A 438 18.55 -0.20 10.06
CA ASP A 438 19.03 1.14 10.33
C ASP A 438 17.86 2.03 10.78
N LEU A 439 17.70 2.18 12.09
CA LEU A 439 16.69 3.05 12.67
C LEU A 439 17.09 4.54 12.64
N GLY A 440 18.27 4.88 12.10
CA GLY A 440 18.77 6.25 12.10
C GLY A 440 18.91 6.81 13.52
N THR A 441 18.30 7.96 13.78
CA THR A 441 18.25 8.60 15.11
C THR A 441 17.26 7.94 16.07
N GLY A 442 16.37 7.09 15.58
CA GLY A 442 15.36 6.34 16.34
C GLY A 442 14.15 5.97 15.51
N ALA A 443 13.36 5.03 16.02
CA ALA A 443 12.01 4.82 15.52
C ALA A 443 11.15 6.06 15.87
N PHE A 444 10.18 6.39 15.03
CA PHE A 444 9.31 7.55 15.23
C PHE A 444 7.80 7.20 15.17
N ALA A 445 7.48 5.93 14.92
CA ALA A 445 6.10 5.48 14.84
C ALA A 445 5.88 4.19 15.64
N HIS A 446 4.67 4.03 16.18
CA HIS A 446 4.22 2.80 16.81
C HIS A 446 4.48 1.59 15.90
N GLY A 447 4.98 0.49 16.48
CA GLY A 447 5.20 -0.77 15.79
C GLY A 447 6.34 -0.78 14.75
N GLN A 448 7.04 0.33 14.52
CA GLN A 448 8.06 0.43 13.47
C GLN A 448 9.22 -0.56 13.68
N THR A 449 9.72 -0.68 14.91
CA THR A 449 10.78 -1.64 15.27
C THR A 449 10.28 -3.08 15.16
N TYR A 450 9.05 -3.36 15.59
CA TYR A 450 8.43 -4.67 15.40
C TYR A 450 8.33 -5.05 13.92
N VAL A 451 7.86 -4.12 13.08
CA VAL A 451 7.76 -4.37 11.63
C VAL A 451 9.13 -4.68 11.06
N ALA A 452 10.17 -3.90 11.38
CA ALA A 452 11.51 -4.11 10.87
C ALA A 452 12.07 -5.51 11.25
N LEU A 453 11.99 -5.87 12.52
CA LEU A 453 12.46 -7.16 13.03
C LEU A 453 11.68 -8.33 12.43
N SER A 454 10.36 -8.20 12.33
CA SER A 454 9.46 -9.24 11.82
C SER A 454 9.60 -9.51 10.32
N ARG A 455 10.38 -8.71 9.58
CA ARG A 455 10.67 -8.98 8.17
C ARG A 455 11.61 -10.17 8.00
N CYS A 456 12.46 -10.43 9.00
CA CYS A 456 13.41 -11.54 8.95
C CYS A 456 12.77 -12.89 9.31
N THR A 457 13.23 -13.96 8.67
CA THR A 457 12.76 -15.33 8.97
C THR A 457 13.41 -15.90 10.21
N THR A 458 14.66 -15.52 10.51
CA THR A 458 15.44 -16.06 11.63
C THR A 458 16.15 -14.95 12.39
N PHE A 459 16.42 -15.20 13.67
CA PHE A 459 17.23 -14.28 14.49
C PHE A 459 18.67 -14.15 13.95
N GLY A 460 19.22 -15.21 13.37
CA GLY A 460 20.56 -15.21 12.75
C GLY A 460 20.70 -14.25 11.58
N GLY A 461 19.63 -14.01 10.84
CA GLY A 461 19.62 -13.12 9.67
C GLY A 461 19.54 -11.63 9.99
N ILE A 462 19.38 -11.25 11.27
CA ILE A 462 19.31 -9.84 11.67
C ILE A 462 20.69 -9.27 11.93
N LYS A 463 20.93 -8.05 11.42
CA LYS A 463 22.00 -7.16 11.83
C LYS A 463 21.41 -5.79 12.16
N LEU A 464 22.00 -5.09 13.10
CA LEU A 464 21.60 -3.76 13.55
C LEU A 464 22.75 -2.77 13.30
N ARG A 465 22.46 -1.59 12.80
CA ARG A 465 23.45 -0.50 12.67
C ARG A 465 23.94 0.00 14.01
N ARG A 466 23.03 0.13 14.97
CA ARG A 466 23.30 0.55 16.34
C ARG A 466 22.47 -0.27 17.33
N PRO A 467 22.80 -0.21 18.62
CA PRO A 467 21.95 -0.82 19.63
C PRO A 467 20.51 -0.27 19.56
N VAL A 468 19.54 -1.18 19.69
CA VAL A 468 18.15 -0.83 19.94
C VAL A 468 18.03 -0.44 21.41
N GLU A 469 17.36 0.66 21.67
CA GLU A 469 17.08 1.16 23.00
C GLU A 469 15.58 1.05 23.28
N SER A 470 15.16 1.11 24.55
CA SER A 470 13.72 1.05 24.92
C SER A 470 12.90 2.14 24.23
N ARG A 471 13.47 3.32 23.99
CA ARG A 471 12.82 4.40 23.23
C ARG A 471 12.55 4.09 21.75
N ASP A 472 13.25 3.11 21.18
CA ASP A 472 13.02 2.67 19.80
C ASP A 472 11.81 1.72 19.68
N VAL A 473 11.31 1.20 20.82
CA VAL A 473 10.12 0.38 20.87
C VAL A 473 8.93 1.28 21.21
N ILE A 474 8.46 2.01 20.20
CA ILE A 474 7.31 2.90 20.36
C ILE A 474 6.04 2.07 20.37
N PHE A 475 5.29 2.21 21.46
CA PHE A 475 4.07 1.46 21.71
C PHE A 475 2.91 2.40 22.08
N ASP A 476 1.76 2.16 21.47
CA ASP A 476 0.54 2.91 21.81
C ASP A 476 -0.39 2.02 22.66
N PRO A 477 -0.61 2.33 23.95
CA PRO A 477 -1.41 1.49 24.84
C PRO A 477 -2.86 1.34 24.38
N ARG A 478 -3.41 2.29 23.62
CA ARG A 478 -4.78 2.23 23.07
C ARG A 478 -4.97 1.05 22.11
N VAL A 479 -3.91 0.68 21.37
CA VAL A 479 -3.91 -0.52 20.53
C VAL A 479 -4.06 -1.78 21.34
N TYR A 480 -3.32 -1.87 22.44
CA TYR A 480 -3.37 -3.03 23.34
C TYR A 480 -4.76 -3.15 24.01
N GLU A 481 -5.27 -2.05 24.54
CA GLU A 481 -6.59 -1.99 25.17
C GLU A 481 -7.70 -2.44 24.20
N PHE A 482 -7.71 -1.89 22.98
CA PHE A 482 -8.68 -2.30 21.98
C PHE A 482 -8.56 -3.78 21.63
N THR A 483 -7.34 -4.28 21.41
CA THR A 483 -7.13 -5.69 21.06
C THR A 483 -7.56 -6.62 22.19
N LYS A 484 -7.30 -6.26 23.45
CA LYS A 484 -7.71 -7.03 24.63
C LYS A 484 -9.25 -7.14 24.74
N ILE A 485 -9.97 -6.04 24.47
CA ILE A 485 -11.45 -6.03 24.48
C ILE A 485 -12.02 -6.91 23.37
N MET A 486 -11.34 -6.96 22.22
CA MET A 486 -11.85 -7.65 21.04
C MET A 486 -11.60 -9.17 21.06
N VAL A 487 -10.56 -9.64 21.77
CA VAL A 487 -10.18 -11.07 21.81
C VAL A 487 -10.93 -11.82 22.94
N HIS A 488 -11.55 -11.09 23.88
CA HIS A 488 -12.40 -11.62 24.95
C HIS A 488 -13.88 -11.36 24.64
#